data_2527c23dfc74359aa3eb30e3d72a7337
#
_entry.id   2527c23dfc74359aa3eb30e3d72a7337
#
_cell.length_a   1.000
_cell.length_b   1.000
_cell.length_c   1.000
_cell.angle_alpha   90.00
_cell.angle_beta   90.00
_cell.angle_gamma   90.00
#
_symmetry.space_group_name_H-M   'P 1'
#
loop_
_entity.id
_entity.type
_entity.pdbx_description
1 polymer ?
#
loop_
_entity_poly.entity_id
_entity_poly.type
_entity_poly.pdbx_seq_one_letter_code
_entity_poly.pdbx_strand_id
1 'polypeptide(L)'
;VESGGKTIDLDPLDALCEAIEELMAEGEGDILCFFPGERDIRDAMEAIEGRHWRNVEVTPLFGRLSNQEQHRVFRSHKGRRIVLSTNIAETSLTVPGIRYVVDTGTARISRYSTRTKVQRLPIEPISQASANQRSGRCGRVADGIAIRLYSEQDFLSRPEFTDPEILRTNLASVILQMISLRLGDIADFPFVQAPEPKAVRDGLLLLHELGALEGKEKDGLPVLTRIGRDLARIPVDPRMARMLVEANTSGCLHDVMVIVAAMTIQDVRERPIDKQAQADQAHARFKDKSSDFMAMLNLWDFVQEARDEMSGNAFRKRMKADFLHYMRIREWFDLVRQLRDVAKQLGWTAQESTERRADDIHMSLLSGLLSNIGARDGNSKEFIGARNTRFLIFPGSALAKKPPEFLMAAELVETSRLWARDVAAIDPAWVEKLAKNLLKHNYSDPTWSRKRGSAVVTQRSTLYGVTVVADRTVPYHRVDPVAARDMFIRNSLVDGDWTTHHNFFHDNKRKLAEASEYEEKARRRGLVVDE
;
A
#
# COMPACT_ATOMS: atom_id res chain seq x y z
N VAL A 1 -20.39 10.70 -34.47
CA VAL A 1 -20.61 10.64 -35.93
C VAL A 1 -21.93 11.31 -36.25
N GLU A 2 -21.94 12.21 -37.21
CA GLU A 2 -23.19 12.80 -37.72
C GLU A 2 -23.78 11.91 -38.80
N SER A 3 -24.95 11.36 -38.57
CA SER A 3 -25.72 10.62 -39.54
C SER A 3 -27.13 11.18 -39.59
N GLY A 4 -27.55 11.71 -40.74
CA GLY A 4 -28.89 12.25 -40.96
C GLY A 4 -29.30 13.41 -40.05
N GLY A 5 -28.33 14.26 -39.63
CA GLY A 5 -28.56 15.43 -38.75
C GLY A 5 -28.75 15.07 -37.25
N LYS A 6 -28.41 13.85 -36.86
CA LYS A 6 -28.36 13.45 -35.42
C LYS A 6 -26.96 12.98 -35.10
N THR A 7 -26.41 13.44 -33.95
CA THR A 7 -25.18 12.93 -33.36
C THR A 7 -25.49 11.55 -32.78
N ILE A 8 -24.80 10.51 -33.25
CA ILE A 8 -24.90 9.13 -32.74
C ILE A 8 -23.58 8.84 -32.00
N ASP A 9 -23.65 8.45 -30.74
CA ASP A 9 -22.51 7.91 -30.01
C ASP A 9 -22.30 6.45 -30.43
N LEU A 10 -21.14 6.18 -31.05
CA LEU A 10 -20.72 4.83 -31.38
C LEU A 10 -20.17 4.12 -30.17
N ASP A 11 -20.26 2.79 -30.15
CA ASP A 11 -19.49 1.99 -29.20
C ASP A 11 -18.00 2.30 -29.38
N PRO A 12 -17.23 2.47 -28.26
CA PRO A 12 -15.81 2.85 -28.31
C PRO A 12 -14.95 1.91 -29.16
N LEU A 13 -15.24 0.60 -29.17
CA LEU A 13 -14.49 -0.38 -29.97
C LEU A 13 -14.85 -0.31 -31.46
N ASP A 14 -16.12 -0.04 -31.81
CA ASP A 14 -16.54 0.19 -33.17
C ASP A 14 -15.94 1.49 -33.71
N ALA A 15 -15.97 2.58 -32.91
CA ALA A 15 -15.32 3.84 -33.29
C ALA A 15 -13.82 3.69 -33.51
N LEU A 16 -13.14 2.86 -32.69
CA LEU A 16 -11.73 2.52 -32.89
C LEU A 16 -11.51 1.81 -34.23
N CYS A 17 -12.31 0.79 -34.54
CA CYS A 17 -12.18 0.03 -35.76
C CYS A 17 -12.47 0.89 -37.02
N GLU A 18 -13.48 1.76 -36.98
CA GLU A 18 -13.76 2.72 -38.05
C GLU A 18 -12.61 3.70 -38.26
N ALA A 19 -12.05 4.24 -37.20
CA ALA A 19 -10.87 5.13 -37.29
C ALA A 19 -9.65 4.41 -37.89
N ILE A 20 -9.42 3.16 -37.52
CA ILE A 20 -8.34 2.35 -38.10
C ILE A 20 -8.60 2.10 -39.61
N GLU A 21 -9.82 1.78 -40.00
CA GLU A 21 -10.19 1.58 -41.41
C GLU A 21 -9.98 2.86 -42.24
N GLU A 22 -10.37 4.03 -41.69
CA GLU A 22 -10.12 5.33 -42.31
C GLU A 22 -8.62 5.56 -42.53
N LEU A 23 -7.80 5.35 -41.52
CA LEU A 23 -6.35 5.49 -41.60
C LEU A 23 -5.69 4.48 -42.53
N MET A 24 -6.26 3.28 -42.63
CA MET A 24 -5.80 2.27 -43.59
C MET A 24 -6.05 2.67 -45.04
N ALA A 25 -7.10 3.44 -45.31
CA ALA A 25 -7.42 3.98 -46.63
C ALA A 25 -6.53 5.16 -47.05
N GLU A 26 -5.95 5.91 -46.07
CA GLU A 26 -5.07 7.06 -46.34
C GLU A 26 -3.70 6.69 -46.92
N GLY A 27 -3.20 5.49 -46.65
CA GLY A 27 -1.91 5.05 -47.19
C GLY A 27 -1.17 4.03 -46.34
N GLU A 28 0.08 3.78 -46.70
CA GLU A 28 0.96 2.86 -45.96
C GLU A 28 1.52 3.47 -44.66
N GLY A 29 1.83 2.63 -43.69
CA GLY A 29 2.43 3.00 -42.41
C GLY A 29 1.73 2.34 -41.22
N ASP A 30 2.42 2.29 -40.08
CA ASP A 30 1.93 1.66 -38.87
C ASP A 30 1.02 2.61 -38.07
N ILE A 31 0.12 2.02 -37.29
CA ILE A 31 -0.87 2.74 -36.51
C ILE A 31 -0.57 2.52 -35.03
N LEU A 32 -0.52 3.60 -34.22
CA LEU A 32 -0.39 3.56 -32.77
C LEU A 32 -1.70 4.00 -32.12
N CYS A 33 -2.30 3.11 -31.32
CA CYS A 33 -3.55 3.38 -30.62
C CYS A 33 -3.28 3.49 -29.11
N PHE A 34 -3.78 4.55 -28.46
CA PHE A 34 -3.61 4.80 -27.04
C PHE A 34 -4.83 4.38 -26.22
N PHE A 35 -4.59 3.66 -25.11
CA PHE A 35 -5.60 3.14 -24.19
C PHE A 35 -5.25 3.42 -22.74
N PRO A 36 -6.25 3.48 -21.81
CA PRO A 36 -5.99 3.72 -20.40
C PRO A 36 -5.39 2.52 -19.66
N GLY A 37 -5.56 1.28 -20.16
CA GLY A 37 -5.08 0.11 -19.46
C GLY A 37 -5.02 -1.18 -20.26
N GLU A 38 -4.49 -2.22 -19.61
CA GLU A 38 -4.29 -3.55 -20.22
C GLU A 38 -5.60 -4.22 -20.65
N ARG A 39 -6.67 -4.05 -19.85
CA ARG A 39 -7.97 -4.64 -20.19
C ARG A 39 -8.51 -4.04 -21.50
N ASP A 40 -8.45 -2.71 -21.60
CA ASP A 40 -8.93 -2.00 -22.78
C ASP A 40 -8.13 -2.40 -24.03
N ILE A 41 -6.82 -2.64 -23.88
CA ILE A 41 -5.96 -3.16 -24.96
C ILE A 41 -6.40 -4.56 -25.39
N ARG A 42 -6.74 -5.45 -24.45
CA ARG A 42 -7.19 -6.81 -24.78
C ARG A 42 -8.53 -6.81 -25.49
N ASP A 43 -9.48 -6.02 -24.99
CA ASP A 43 -10.80 -5.87 -25.61
C ASP A 43 -10.66 -5.32 -27.05
N ALA A 44 -9.75 -4.35 -27.24
CA ALA A 44 -9.44 -3.80 -28.57
C ALA A 44 -8.73 -4.81 -29.49
N MET A 45 -7.82 -5.64 -28.97
CA MET A 45 -7.18 -6.71 -29.74
C MET A 45 -8.23 -7.68 -30.29
N GLU A 46 -9.13 -8.15 -29.45
CA GLU A 46 -10.22 -9.06 -29.86
C GLU A 46 -11.12 -8.43 -30.93
N ALA A 47 -11.49 -7.15 -30.75
CA ALA A 47 -12.31 -6.43 -31.72
C ALA A 47 -11.62 -6.28 -33.10
N ILE A 48 -10.32 -5.96 -33.11
CA ILE A 48 -9.52 -5.79 -34.31
C ILE A 48 -9.28 -7.13 -35.01
N GLU A 49 -8.93 -8.18 -34.28
CA GLU A 49 -8.75 -9.54 -34.81
C GLU A 49 -10.04 -10.08 -35.42
N GLY A 50 -11.19 -9.76 -34.84
CA GLY A 50 -12.52 -10.10 -35.36
C GLY A 50 -12.85 -9.47 -36.72
N ARG A 51 -12.16 -8.40 -37.14
CA ARG A 51 -12.33 -7.77 -38.46
C ARG A 51 -11.62 -8.53 -39.61
N HIS A 52 -10.70 -9.46 -39.27
CA HIS A 52 -9.96 -10.29 -40.23
C HIS A 52 -9.25 -9.52 -41.34
N TRP A 53 -8.69 -8.34 -41.07
CA TRP A 53 -7.96 -7.54 -42.03
C TRP A 53 -6.72 -8.28 -42.57
N ARG A 54 -6.48 -8.21 -43.87
CA ARG A 54 -5.32 -8.88 -44.50
C ARG A 54 -4.04 -8.09 -44.24
N ASN A 55 -2.93 -8.82 -44.00
CA ASN A 55 -1.59 -8.25 -43.79
C ASN A 55 -1.50 -7.25 -42.62
N VAL A 56 -2.29 -7.46 -41.57
CA VAL A 56 -2.27 -6.65 -40.34
C VAL A 56 -1.71 -7.48 -39.18
N GLU A 57 -0.74 -6.94 -38.48
CA GLU A 57 -0.20 -7.50 -37.23
C GLU A 57 -0.62 -6.60 -36.07
N VAL A 58 -1.30 -7.15 -35.06
CA VAL A 58 -1.68 -6.44 -33.85
C VAL A 58 -0.63 -6.72 -32.75
N THR A 59 -0.09 -5.68 -32.13
CA THR A 59 0.96 -5.81 -31.13
C THR A 59 0.63 -4.97 -29.88
N PRO A 60 0.43 -5.57 -28.71
CA PRO A 60 0.22 -4.83 -27.47
C PRO A 60 1.53 -4.23 -26.92
N LEU A 61 1.43 -3.08 -26.24
CA LEU A 61 2.57 -2.41 -25.60
C LEU A 61 2.17 -1.77 -24.26
N PHE A 62 2.50 -2.43 -23.16
CA PHE A 62 2.28 -1.92 -21.80
C PHE A 62 3.33 -2.47 -20.81
N GLY A 63 3.47 -1.82 -19.67
CA GLY A 63 4.60 -2.03 -18.74
C GLY A 63 4.70 -3.44 -18.14
N ARG A 64 3.62 -4.21 -18.05
CA ARG A 64 3.61 -5.58 -17.49
C ARG A 64 3.95 -6.69 -18.49
N LEU A 65 4.08 -6.35 -19.76
CA LEU A 65 4.54 -7.31 -20.76
C LEU A 65 5.96 -7.76 -20.47
N SER A 66 6.29 -8.98 -20.88
CA SER A 66 7.67 -9.46 -20.88
C SER A 66 8.57 -8.58 -21.74
N ASN A 67 9.85 -8.55 -21.45
CA ASN A 67 10.84 -7.81 -22.24
C ASN A 67 10.79 -8.21 -23.73
N GLN A 68 10.60 -9.49 -24.01
CA GLN A 68 10.50 -10.00 -25.38
C GLN A 68 9.25 -9.46 -26.11
N GLU A 69 8.11 -9.38 -25.43
CA GLU A 69 6.88 -8.82 -25.99
C GLU A 69 7.00 -7.31 -26.18
N GLN A 70 7.55 -6.57 -25.21
CA GLN A 70 7.80 -5.13 -25.36
C GLN A 70 8.74 -4.82 -26.53
N HIS A 71 9.77 -5.66 -26.76
CA HIS A 71 10.71 -5.48 -27.87
C HIS A 71 10.12 -5.89 -29.22
N ARG A 72 8.96 -6.53 -29.26
CA ARG A 72 8.31 -6.93 -30.53
C ARG A 72 8.01 -5.73 -31.41
N VAL A 73 7.64 -4.60 -30.83
CA VAL A 73 7.34 -3.36 -31.57
C VAL A 73 8.53 -2.79 -32.33
N PHE A 74 9.77 -3.17 -31.98
CA PHE A 74 11.00 -2.72 -32.64
C PHE A 74 11.51 -3.69 -33.72
N ARG A 75 10.89 -4.87 -33.87
CA ARG A 75 11.31 -5.85 -34.89
C ARG A 75 10.73 -5.48 -36.24
N SER A 76 11.46 -5.80 -37.31
CA SER A 76 10.95 -5.70 -38.66
C SER A 76 9.74 -6.62 -38.85
N HIS A 77 8.77 -6.17 -39.62
CA HIS A 77 7.52 -6.91 -39.91
C HIS A 77 7.14 -6.76 -41.38
N LYS A 78 6.23 -7.62 -41.81
CA LYS A 78 5.63 -7.54 -43.12
C LYS A 78 4.20 -7.02 -42.99
N GLY A 79 3.80 -6.14 -43.91
CA GLY A 79 2.46 -5.55 -43.88
C GLY A 79 2.36 -4.39 -42.87
N ARG A 80 1.17 -4.14 -42.36
CA ARG A 80 0.89 -3.04 -41.41
C ARG A 80 0.89 -3.55 -39.98
N ARG A 81 1.52 -2.83 -39.09
CA ARG A 81 1.42 -3.09 -37.64
C ARG A 81 0.48 -2.10 -36.98
N ILE A 82 -0.43 -2.61 -36.14
CA ILE A 82 -1.26 -1.82 -35.24
C ILE A 82 -0.74 -2.05 -33.81
N VAL A 83 -0.18 -1.02 -33.21
CA VAL A 83 0.35 -1.06 -31.84
C VAL A 83 -0.69 -0.51 -30.89
N LEU A 84 -1.15 -1.32 -29.94
CA LEU A 84 -2.10 -0.92 -28.91
C LEU A 84 -1.33 -0.64 -27.62
N SER A 85 -1.26 0.61 -27.20
CA SER A 85 -0.36 1.03 -26.13
C SER A 85 -1.08 1.80 -25.02
N THR A 86 -0.53 1.68 -23.82
CA THR A 86 -0.81 2.65 -22.75
C THR A 86 0.05 3.91 -22.97
N ASN A 87 0.01 4.84 -22.01
CA ASN A 87 0.85 6.06 -22.01
C ASN A 87 2.37 5.78 -22.03
N ILE A 88 2.83 4.54 -21.98
CA ILE A 88 4.25 4.19 -22.13
C ILE A 88 4.82 4.64 -23.48
N ALA A 89 4.02 4.61 -24.55
CA ALA A 89 4.42 5.11 -25.86
C ALA A 89 4.24 6.63 -26.02
N GLU A 90 3.67 7.32 -25.04
CA GLU A 90 3.49 8.78 -25.09
C GLU A 90 4.81 9.52 -24.89
N THR A 91 5.66 9.10 -23.96
CA THR A 91 6.94 9.75 -23.64
C THR A 91 8.13 8.81 -23.61
N SER A 92 7.97 7.61 -23.02
CA SER A 92 9.09 6.73 -22.63
C SER A 92 9.67 5.92 -23.78
N LEU A 93 8.86 5.56 -24.78
CA LEU A 93 9.29 4.74 -25.91
C LEU A 93 8.96 5.41 -27.24
N THR A 94 9.90 5.35 -28.17
CA THR A 94 9.66 5.75 -29.57
C THR A 94 9.47 4.48 -30.40
N VAL A 95 8.23 4.23 -30.80
CA VAL A 95 7.89 3.12 -31.70
C VAL A 95 8.24 3.52 -33.13
N PRO A 96 9.10 2.77 -33.85
CA PRO A 96 9.47 3.09 -35.21
C PRO A 96 8.33 2.83 -36.19
N GLY A 97 8.31 3.53 -37.31
CA GLY A 97 7.37 3.29 -38.42
C GLY A 97 5.97 3.84 -38.22
N ILE A 98 5.67 4.47 -37.09
CA ILE A 98 4.35 5.05 -36.79
C ILE A 98 4.08 6.25 -37.72
N ARG A 99 3.03 6.14 -38.51
CA ARG A 99 2.53 7.21 -39.35
C ARG A 99 1.14 7.68 -38.95
N TYR A 100 0.43 6.86 -38.20
CA TYR A 100 -0.95 7.14 -37.80
C TYR A 100 -1.13 6.94 -36.29
N VAL A 101 -1.99 7.76 -35.67
CA VAL A 101 -2.32 7.68 -34.26
C VAL A 101 -3.84 7.65 -34.10
N VAL A 102 -4.33 6.77 -33.21
CA VAL A 102 -5.69 6.83 -32.68
C VAL A 102 -5.61 7.05 -31.17
N ASP A 103 -6.27 8.11 -30.69
CA ASP A 103 -6.23 8.49 -29.27
C ASP A 103 -7.63 8.39 -28.66
N THR A 104 -7.80 7.47 -27.68
CA THR A 104 -9.04 7.33 -26.91
C THR A 104 -9.24 8.47 -25.89
N GLY A 105 -8.25 9.31 -25.69
CA GLY A 105 -8.32 10.49 -24.82
C GLY A 105 -8.28 10.23 -23.33
N THR A 106 -7.96 9.00 -22.90
CA THR A 106 -7.94 8.62 -21.48
C THR A 106 -6.62 7.96 -21.08
N ALA A 107 -6.29 8.05 -19.79
CA ALA A 107 -5.15 7.36 -19.19
C ALA A 107 -5.44 6.99 -17.73
N ARG A 108 -4.70 6.02 -17.19
CA ARG A 108 -4.62 5.80 -15.74
C ARG A 108 -3.60 6.76 -15.15
N ILE A 109 -4.05 7.62 -14.27
CA ILE A 109 -3.21 8.62 -13.60
C ILE A 109 -3.14 8.27 -12.12
N SER A 110 -1.91 8.15 -11.60
CA SER A 110 -1.70 7.93 -10.18
C SER A 110 -2.06 9.17 -9.38
N ARG A 111 -2.95 9.03 -8.40
CA ARG A 111 -3.39 10.10 -7.50
C ARG A 111 -3.44 9.61 -6.06
N TYR A 112 -2.91 10.38 -5.15
CA TYR A 112 -3.04 10.15 -3.73
C TYR A 112 -4.31 10.79 -3.18
N SER A 113 -5.14 10.00 -2.53
CA SER A 113 -6.34 10.49 -1.88
C SER A 113 -6.04 10.94 -0.45
N THR A 114 -6.09 12.24 -0.18
CA THR A 114 -5.94 12.79 1.17
C THR A 114 -7.08 12.38 2.11
N ARG A 115 -8.25 12.00 1.58
CA ARG A 115 -9.38 11.53 2.38
C ARG A 115 -9.19 10.11 2.89
N THR A 116 -8.85 9.19 1.99
CA THR A 116 -8.72 7.76 2.30
C THR A 116 -7.28 7.33 2.59
N LYS A 117 -6.29 8.20 2.34
CA LYS A 117 -4.85 7.97 2.51
C LYS A 117 -4.32 6.80 1.68
N VAL A 118 -4.93 6.54 0.55
CA VAL A 118 -4.54 5.48 -0.37
C VAL A 118 -4.23 6.03 -1.75
N GLN A 119 -3.38 5.29 -2.47
CA GLN A 119 -3.09 5.54 -3.87
C GLN A 119 -4.26 5.08 -4.73
N ARG A 120 -4.70 5.93 -5.66
CA ARG A 120 -5.76 5.66 -6.62
C ARG A 120 -5.19 5.64 -8.02
N LEU A 121 -5.75 4.81 -8.87
CA LEU A 121 -5.42 4.74 -10.30
C LEU A 121 -6.69 4.90 -11.15
N PRO A 122 -7.38 6.05 -11.05
CA PRO A 122 -8.56 6.30 -11.85
C PRO A 122 -8.21 6.37 -13.34
N ILE A 123 -9.18 6.03 -14.20
CA ILE A 123 -9.13 6.36 -15.61
C ILE A 123 -9.68 7.78 -15.74
N GLU A 124 -8.88 8.68 -16.25
CA GLU A 124 -9.21 10.10 -16.39
C GLU A 124 -8.95 10.59 -17.81
N PRO A 125 -9.67 11.63 -18.30
CA PRO A 125 -9.30 12.34 -19.50
C PRO A 125 -7.87 12.89 -19.39
N ILE A 126 -7.09 12.75 -20.44
CA ILE A 126 -5.74 13.32 -20.52
C ILE A 126 -5.80 14.84 -20.76
N SER A 127 -4.72 15.54 -20.40
CA SER A 127 -4.58 16.98 -20.68
C SER A 127 -4.42 17.26 -22.19
N GLN A 128 -4.60 18.51 -22.59
CA GLN A 128 -4.36 18.94 -23.98
C GLN A 128 -2.90 18.70 -24.39
N ALA A 129 -1.93 18.97 -23.52
CA ALA A 129 -0.51 18.71 -23.76
C ALA A 129 -0.22 17.22 -23.99
N SER A 130 -0.82 16.33 -23.19
CA SER A 130 -0.70 14.89 -23.38
C SER A 130 -1.32 14.44 -24.71
N ALA A 131 -2.52 14.92 -25.07
CA ALA A 131 -3.15 14.64 -26.35
C ALA A 131 -2.28 15.11 -27.54
N ASN A 132 -1.65 16.27 -27.42
CA ASN A 132 -0.73 16.79 -28.43
C ASN A 132 0.56 15.96 -28.52
N GLN A 133 1.10 15.48 -27.38
CA GLN A 133 2.23 14.55 -27.39
C GLN A 133 1.89 13.24 -28.08
N ARG A 134 0.70 12.67 -27.83
CA ARG A 134 0.21 11.46 -28.53
C ARG A 134 0.12 11.68 -30.03
N SER A 135 -0.52 12.77 -30.45
CA SER A 135 -0.60 13.15 -31.87
C SER A 135 0.78 13.34 -32.50
N GLY A 136 1.74 13.93 -31.79
CA GLY A 136 3.12 14.10 -32.24
C GLY A 136 3.89 12.80 -32.49
N ARG A 137 3.37 11.63 -32.12
CA ARG A 137 4.01 10.34 -32.39
C ARG A 137 3.98 9.97 -33.87
N CYS A 138 2.98 10.40 -34.64
CA CYS A 138 2.89 10.14 -36.06
C CYS A 138 3.72 11.09 -36.95
N GLY A 139 4.09 12.28 -36.44
CA GLY A 139 4.82 13.30 -37.20
C GLY A 139 6.35 13.27 -37.10
N ARG A 140 6.97 12.17 -36.63
CA ARG A 140 8.42 12.13 -36.40
C ARG A 140 9.27 11.83 -37.64
N VAL A 141 8.76 11.04 -38.56
CA VAL A 141 9.49 10.54 -39.72
C VAL A 141 8.91 11.09 -41.02
N ALA A 142 7.61 11.25 -41.10
CA ALA A 142 6.87 11.79 -42.24
C ALA A 142 5.58 12.44 -41.75
N ASP A 143 4.89 13.17 -42.63
CA ASP A 143 3.54 13.65 -42.35
C ASP A 143 2.64 12.50 -41.97
N GLY A 144 1.86 12.68 -40.89
CA GLY A 144 1.00 11.67 -40.32
C GLY A 144 -0.36 12.23 -39.95
N ILE A 145 -1.30 11.33 -39.66
CA ILE A 145 -2.66 11.67 -39.25
C ILE A 145 -2.92 11.13 -37.86
N ALA A 146 -3.52 11.96 -36.99
CA ALA A 146 -3.97 11.57 -35.66
C ALA A 146 -5.49 11.75 -35.57
N ILE A 147 -6.21 10.67 -35.27
CA ILE A 147 -7.65 10.68 -35.01
C ILE A 147 -7.86 10.62 -33.48
N ARG A 148 -8.62 11.58 -32.95
CA ARG A 148 -9.06 11.62 -31.56
C ARG A 148 -10.49 11.09 -31.47
N LEU A 149 -10.74 10.06 -30.64
CA LEU A 149 -12.06 9.48 -30.45
C LEU A 149 -12.91 10.27 -29.44
N TYR A 150 -12.76 11.58 -29.45
CA TYR A 150 -13.51 12.54 -28.63
C TYR A 150 -13.62 13.88 -29.38
N SER A 151 -14.62 14.67 -29.03
CA SER A 151 -14.92 15.91 -29.76
C SER A 151 -13.86 17.00 -29.52
N GLU A 152 -13.77 17.95 -30.47
CA GLU A 152 -12.94 19.14 -30.31
C GLU A 152 -13.38 19.96 -29.09
N GLN A 153 -14.68 20.05 -28.82
CA GLN A 153 -15.20 20.72 -27.65
C GLN A 153 -14.74 20.07 -26.35
N ASP A 154 -14.72 18.72 -26.28
CA ASP A 154 -14.17 17.99 -25.15
C ASP A 154 -12.67 18.28 -25.00
N PHE A 155 -11.89 18.21 -26.10
CA PHE A 155 -10.46 18.56 -26.06
C PHE A 155 -10.20 19.96 -25.52
N LEU A 156 -10.93 20.97 -25.99
CA LEU A 156 -10.77 22.37 -25.57
C LEU A 156 -11.20 22.61 -24.12
N SER A 157 -12.09 21.77 -23.58
CA SER A 157 -12.54 21.85 -22.18
C SER A 157 -11.54 21.23 -21.18
N ARG A 158 -10.57 20.46 -21.67
CA ARG A 158 -9.58 19.76 -20.85
C ARG A 158 -8.54 20.72 -20.28
N PRO A 159 -7.93 20.39 -19.12
CA PRO A 159 -6.77 21.14 -18.61
C PRO A 159 -5.65 21.18 -19.66
N GLU A 160 -4.95 22.31 -19.74
CA GLU A 160 -3.84 22.45 -20.65
C GLU A 160 -2.70 21.47 -20.35
N PHE A 161 -2.36 21.30 -19.06
CA PHE A 161 -1.31 20.40 -18.57
C PHE A 161 -1.83 19.44 -17.52
N THR A 162 -1.15 18.29 -17.40
CA THR A 162 -1.37 17.37 -16.29
C THR A 162 -0.80 17.95 -15.01
N ASP A 163 -1.51 17.79 -13.87
CA ASP A 163 -1.02 18.24 -12.57
C ASP A 163 0.39 17.69 -12.28
N PRO A 164 1.32 18.51 -11.75
CA PRO A 164 2.64 18.05 -11.37
C PRO A 164 2.58 17.00 -10.25
N GLU A 165 3.63 16.20 -10.13
CA GLU A 165 3.68 15.08 -9.18
C GLU A 165 3.46 15.53 -7.73
N ILE A 166 3.98 16.71 -7.35
CA ILE A 166 3.82 17.25 -5.99
C ILE A 166 2.36 17.44 -5.57
N LEU A 167 1.44 17.61 -6.51
CA LEU A 167 -0.01 17.73 -6.26
C LEU A 167 -0.73 16.37 -6.24
N ARG A 168 -0.06 15.28 -6.64
CA ARG A 168 -0.66 13.95 -6.84
C ARG A 168 -0.14 12.88 -5.91
N THR A 169 0.90 13.17 -5.12
CA THR A 169 1.59 12.19 -4.25
C THR A 169 1.50 12.56 -2.78
N ASN A 170 1.85 11.62 -1.91
CA ASN A 170 2.07 11.92 -0.50
C ASN A 170 3.37 12.72 -0.32
N LEU A 171 3.32 13.75 0.51
CA LEU A 171 4.44 14.69 0.65
C LEU A 171 5.44 14.32 1.75
N ALA A 172 5.29 13.19 2.44
CA ALA A 172 6.16 12.83 3.56
C ALA A 172 7.65 12.82 3.17
N SER A 173 7.99 12.29 2.00
CA SER A 173 9.38 12.26 1.51
C SER A 173 9.92 13.66 1.25
N VAL A 174 9.14 14.53 0.61
CA VAL A 174 9.52 15.93 0.33
C VAL A 174 9.74 16.70 1.63
N ILE A 175 8.78 16.62 2.56
CA ILE A 175 8.86 17.30 3.86
C ILE A 175 10.07 16.81 4.66
N LEU A 176 10.31 15.49 4.70
CA LEU A 176 11.45 14.90 5.38
C LEU A 176 12.78 15.45 4.84
N GLN A 177 12.93 15.54 3.53
CA GLN A 177 14.12 16.10 2.89
C GLN A 177 14.26 17.61 3.16
N MET A 178 13.17 18.38 3.08
CA MET A 178 13.19 19.81 3.37
C MET A 178 13.65 20.09 4.81
N ILE A 179 13.12 19.36 5.79
CA ILE A 179 13.54 19.50 7.20
C ILE A 179 15.02 19.10 7.36
N SER A 180 15.44 17.99 6.75
CA SER A 180 16.82 17.49 6.80
C SER A 180 17.83 18.50 6.23
N LEU A 181 17.47 19.15 5.11
CA LEU A 181 18.28 20.14 4.42
C LEU A 181 18.12 21.57 4.97
N ARG A 182 17.22 21.77 5.95
CA ARG A 182 16.91 23.07 6.57
C ARG A 182 16.44 24.13 5.54
N LEU A 183 15.54 23.72 4.65
CA LEU A 183 15.01 24.60 3.59
C LEU A 183 13.86 25.52 4.05
N GLY A 184 13.54 25.53 5.34
CA GLY A 184 12.45 26.32 5.91
C GLY A 184 11.10 25.61 5.89
N ASP A 185 10.02 26.39 6.07
CA ASP A 185 8.66 25.86 6.04
C ASP A 185 8.26 25.53 4.59
N ILE A 186 7.63 24.38 4.41
CA ILE A 186 7.09 23.95 3.11
C ILE A 186 6.00 24.93 2.61
N ALA A 187 5.27 25.59 3.52
CA ALA A 187 4.25 26.56 3.17
C ALA A 187 4.82 27.84 2.55
N ASP A 188 6.04 28.24 2.96
CA ASP A 188 6.73 29.44 2.50
C ASP A 188 7.71 29.19 1.36
N PHE A 189 7.94 27.91 1.01
CA PHE A 189 8.89 27.54 -0.04
C PHE A 189 8.36 27.96 -1.43
N PRO A 190 9.19 28.61 -2.29
CA PRO A 190 8.75 29.15 -3.57
C PRO A 190 8.59 28.07 -4.63
N PHE A 191 7.62 27.20 -4.46
CA PHE A 191 7.25 26.20 -5.48
C PHE A 191 6.67 26.90 -6.72
N VAL A 192 6.93 26.35 -7.89
CA VAL A 192 6.25 26.77 -9.13
C VAL A 192 4.72 26.61 -8.99
N GLN A 193 4.30 25.50 -8.37
CA GLN A 193 2.92 25.26 -7.97
C GLN A 193 2.92 24.67 -6.56
N ALA A 194 2.41 25.42 -5.60
CA ALA A 194 2.43 25.03 -4.19
C ALA A 194 1.47 23.87 -3.91
N PRO A 195 1.86 22.91 -3.03
CA PRO A 195 0.98 21.86 -2.60
C PRO A 195 -0.14 22.38 -1.70
N GLU A 196 -1.28 21.66 -1.69
CA GLU A 196 -2.38 22.02 -0.81
C GLU A 196 -2.01 21.83 0.68
N PRO A 197 -2.46 22.72 1.60
CA PRO A 197 -2.19 22.60 3.04
C PRO A 197 -2.64 21.28 3.64
N LYS A 198 -3.68 20.67 3.08
CA LYS A 198 -4.17 19.35 3.50
C LYS A 198 -3.16 18.25 3.16
N ALA A 199 -2.54 18.30 1.99
CA ALA A 199 -1.52 17.33 1.57
C ALA A 199 -0.24 17.47 2.44
N VAL A 200 0.15 18.69 2.79
CA VAL A 200 1.25 18.95 3.72
C VAL A 200 0.96 18.34 5.10
N ARG A 201 -0.24 18.59 5.63
CA ARG A 201 -0.67 18.01 6.92
C ARG A 201 -0.64 16.49 6.90
N ASP A 202 -1.05 15.88 5.80
CA ASP A 202 -1.02 14.42 5.63
C ASP A 202 0.40 13.86 5.62
N GLY A 203 1.33 14.54 4.97
CA GLY A 203 2.74 14.19 4.99
C GLY A 203 3.35 14.27 6.39
N LEU A 204 3.03 15.34 7.13
CA LEU A 204 3.46 15.49 8.53
C LEU A 204 2.87 14.39 9.44
N LEU A 205 1.59 14.06 9.28
CA LEU A 205 0.96 12.98 10.05
C LEU A 205 1.62 11.62 9.78
N LEU A 206 2.00 11.34 8.54
CA LEU A 206 2.75 10.12 8.23
C LEU A 206 4.14 10.13 8.87
N LEU A 207 4.87 11.24 8.84
CA LEU A 207 6.17 11.35 9.50
C LEU A 207 6.06 11.20 11.04
N HIS A 208 4.98 11.67 11.64
CA HIS A 208 4.67 11.42 13.05
C HIS A 208 4.40 9.92 13.30
N GLU A 209 3.59 9.28 12.46
CA GLU A 209 3.33 7.83 12.55
C GLU A 209 4.62 7.02 12.52
N LEU A 210 5.56 7.40 11.65
CA LEU A 210 6.85 6.73 11.51
C LEU A 210 7.84 7.07 12.65
N GLY A 211 7.47 7.96 13.57
CA GLY A 211 8.34 8.41 14.66
C GLY A 211 9.49 9.30 14.17
N ALA A 212 9.35 9.93 13.01
CA ALA A 212 10.39 10.78 12.39
C ALA A 212 10.46 12.18 12.99
N LEU A 213 9.37 12.68 13.58
CA LEU A 213 9.26 14.04 14.11
C LEU A 213 9.19 14.05 15.63
N GLU A 214 9.83 15.04 16.25
CA GLU A 214 9.67 15.34 17.66
C GLU A 214 8.29 16.00 17.91
N GLY A 215 7.73 15.80 19.12
CA GLY A 215 6.45 16.43 19.48
C GLY A 215 6.55 17.93 19.78
N LYS A 216 7.75 18.51 19.63
CA LYS A 216 8.02 19.96 19.86
C LYS A 216 8.58 20.55 18.60
N GLU A 217 8.12 21.77 18.27
CA GLU A 217 8.68 22.59 17.21
C GLU A 217 9.82 23.45 17.73
N LYS A 218 10.79 23.71 16.88
CA LYS A 218 11.84 24.69 17.15
C LYS A 218 11.70 25.84 16.14
N ASP A 219 11.52 27.04 16.66
CA ASP A 219 11.30 28.24 15.83
C ASP A 219 10.10 28.10 14.88
N GLY A 220 9.04 27.37 15.30
CA GLY A 220 7.85 27.08 14.49
C GLY A 220 8.04 25.99 13.44
N LEU A 221 9.20 25.33 13.38
CA LEU A 221 9.51 24.29 12.42
C LEU A 221 9.58 22.89 13.07
N PRO A 222 9.10 21.84 12.37
CA PRO A 222 9.23 20.48 12.85
C PRO A 222 10.70 20.05 13.01
N VAL A 223 10.98 19.26 14.06
CA VAL A 223 12.32 18.76 14.37
C VAL A 223 12.38 17.26 14.15
N LEU A 224 13.45 16.79 13.49
CA LEU A 224 13.67 15.35 13.27
C LEU A 224 14.16 14.66 14.55
N THR A 225 13.54 13.54 14.87
CA THR A 225 14.06 12.57 15.84
C THR A 225 15.35 11.91 15.30
N ARG A 226 15.98 11.05 16.12
CA ARG A 226 17.07 10.19 15.62
C ARG A 226 16.57 9.33 14.45
N ILE A 227 15.38 8.72 14.58
CA ILE A 227 14.76 7.94 13.51
C ILE A 227 14.60 8.80 12.27
N GLY A 228 14.04 10.01 12.38
CA GLY A 228 13.84 10.92 11.26
C GLY A 228 15.13 11.27 10.51
N ARG A 229 16.24 11.47 11.24
CA ARG A 229 17.56 11.70 10.63
C ARG A 229 18.08 10.48 9.86
N ASP A 230 17.85 9.27 10.38
CA ASP A 230 18.22 8.03 9.70
C ASP A 230 17.35 7.84 8.44
N LEU A 231 16.03 8.06 8.54
CA LEU A 231 15.11 7.98 7.40
C LEU A 231 15.52 8.92 6.26
N ALA A 232 15.92 10.15 6.57
CA ALA A 232 16.33 11.14 5.56
C ALA A 232 17.60 10.75 4.77
N ARG A 233 18.41 9.83 5.30
CA ARG A 233 19.66 9.36 4.68
C ARG A 233 19.46 8.10 3.83
N ILE A 234 18.35 7.41 3.95
CA ILE A 234 18.05 6.18 3.24
C ILE A 234 17.27 6.52 1.96
N PRO A 235 17.77 6.20 0.76
CA PRO A 235 17.20 6.64 -0.51
C PRO A 235 16.02 5.76 -0.97
N VAL A 236 15.04 5.57 -0.09
CA VAL A 236 13.77 4.89 -0.38
C VAL A 236 12.61 5.65 0.28
N ASP A 237 11.39 5.26 -0.03
CA ASP A 237 10.20 5.82 0.61
C ASP A 237 10.32 5.81 2.15
N PRO A 238 9.88 6.86 2.87
CA PRO A 238 10.00 6.94 4.34
C PRO A 238 9.43 5.74 5.10
N ARG A 239 8.36 5.11 4.61
CA ARG A 239 7.80 3.89 5.21
C ARG A 239 8.79 2.72 5.10
N MET A 240 9.37 2.55 3.92
CA MET A 240 10.38 1.52 3.68
C MET A 240 11.67 1.78 4.46
N ALA A 241 12.10 3.03 4.54
CA ALA A 241 13.22 3.42 5.39
C ALA A 241 12.95 3.09 6.87
N ARG A 242 11.72 3.32 7.36
CA ARG A 242 11.33 2.96 8.74
C ARG A 242 11.43 1.46 9.01
N MET A 243 11.04 0.64 8.03
CA MET A 243 11.20 -0.83 8.12
C MET A 243 12.66 -1.23 8.31
N LEU A 244 13.59 -0.60 7.58
CA LEU A 244 15.02 -0.86 7.70
C LEU A 244 15.59 -0.43 9.07
N VAL A 245 15.14 0.70 9.61
CA VAL A 245 15.52 1.16 10.95
C VAL A 245 15.10 0.15 12.01
N GLU A 246 13.87 -0.36 11.95
CA GLU A 246 13.36 -1.38 12.88
C GLU A 246 14.11 -2.70 12.70
N ALA A 247 14.33 -3.13 11.46
CA ALA A 247 15.04 -4.36 11.14
C ALA A 247 16.49 -4.38 11.65
N ASN A 248 17.16 -3.23 11.65
CA ASN A 248 18.48 -3.09 12.25
C ASN A 248 18.45 -3.38 13.75
N THR A 249 17.41 -2.90 14.44
CA THR A 249 17.23 -3.16 15.88
C THR A 249 16.85 -4.62 16.18
N SER A 250 16.07 -5.22 15.30
CA SER A 250 15.58 -6.61 15.44
C SER A 250 16.57 -7.66 14.91
N GLY A 251 17.67 -7.25 14.26
CA GLY A 251 18.70 -8.15 13.73
C GLY A 251 18.30 -8.93 12.48
N CYS A 252 17.30 -8.45 11.72
CA CYS A 252 16.84 -9.04 10.45
C CYS A 252 17.03 -8.08 9.26
N LEU A 253 18.02 -7.19 9.35
CA LEU A 253 18.22 -6.10 8.40
C LEU A 253 18.41 -6.59 6.95
N HIS A 254 19.15 -7.68 6.73
CA HIS A 254 19.39 -8.21 5.39
C HIS A 254 18.10 -8.65 4.71
N ASP A 255 17.30 -9.47 5.39
CA ASP A 255 16.02 -9.96 4.83
C ASP A 255 15.06 -8.81 4.51
N VAL A 256 14.97 -7.82 5.40
CA VAL A 256 14.12 -6.64 5.16
C VAL A 256 14.67 -5.76 4.03
N MET A 257 15.99 -5.66 3.85
CA MET A 257 16.57 -4.99 2.66
C MET A 257 16.15 -5.65 1.36
N VAL A 258 16.17 -6.98 1.31
CA VAL A 258 15.73 -7.76 0.15
C VAL A 258 14.27 -7.48 -0.17
N ILE A 259 13.39 -7.49 0.84
CA ILE A 259 11.96 -7.20 0.69
C ILE A 259 11.72 -5.75 0.24
N VAL A 260 12.37 -4.79 0.89
CA VAL A 260 12.25 -3.36 0.54
C VAL A 260 12.72 -3.11 -0.89
N ALA A 261 13.83 -3.72 -1.31
CA ALA A 261 14.29 -3.63 -2.68
C ALA A 261 13.29 -4.23 -3.67
N ALA A 262 12.69 -5.39 -3.36
CA ALA A 262 11.65 -6.01 -4.19
C ALA A 262 10.41 -5.12 -4.34
N MET A 263 10.00 -4.45 -3.26
CA MET A 263 8.86 -3.52 -3.29
C MET A 263 9.16 -2.20 -4.02
N THR A 264 10.42 -1.82 -4.15
CA THR A 264 10.84 -0.56 -4.79
C THR A 264 10.92 -0.68 -6.30
N ILE A 265 11.31 -1.85 -6.81
CA ILE A 265 11.43 -2.13 -8.24
C ILE A 265 10.12 -2.67 -8.82
N GLN A 266 10.06 -2.74 -10.16
CA GLN A 266 8.97 -3.46 -10.82
C GLN A 266 9.10 -4.97 -10.56
N ASP A 267 7.95 -5.66 -10.34
CA ASP A 267 7.91 -7.11 -10.10
C ASP A 267 8.76 -7.87 -11.14
N VAL A 268 9.66 -8.70 -10.63
CA VAL A 268 10.56 -9.49 -11.46
C VAL A 268 9.86 -10.66 -12.16
N ARG A 269 8.66 -11.02 -11.72
CA ARG A 269 7.86 -12.10 -12.31
C ARG A 269 7.16 -11.61 -13.56
N GLU A 270 7.33 -12.32 -14.66
CA GLU A 270 6.64 -12.08 -15.92
C GLU A 270 5.43 -13.00 -16.07
N ARG A 271 4.37 -12.48 -16.68
CA ARG A 271 3.15 -13.24 -16.94
C ARG A 271 2.68 -13.00 -18.39
N PRO A 272 3.37 -13.61 -19.37
CA PRO A 272 3.03 -13.44 -20.79
C PRO A 272 1.58 -13.82 -21.08
N ILE A 273 0.94 -13.10 -21.98
CA ILE A 273 -0.50 -13.26 -22.29
C ILE A 273 -0.83 -14.69 -22.74
N ASP A 274 0.03 -15.26 -23.58
CA ASP A 274 -0.10 -16.60 -24.15
C ASP A 274 0.30 -17.75 -23.21
N LYS A 275 0.96 -17.45 -22.08
CA LYS A 275 1.55 -18.44 -21.15
C LYS A 275 1.22 -18.19 -19.68
N GLN A 276 0.10 -17.52 -19.40
CA GLN A 276 -0.26 -17.12 -18.03
C GLN A 276 -0.31 -18.31 -17.05
N ALA A 277 -0.96 -19.42 -17.46
CA ALA A 277 -1.07 -20.61 -16.62
C ALA A 277 0.29 -21.25 -16.33
N GLN A 278 1.20 -21.28 -17.30
CA GLN A 278 2.54 -21.82 -17.13
C GLN A 278 3.38 -20.93 -16.20
N ALA A 279 3.29 -19.61 -16.35
CA ALA A 279 3.96 -18.65 -15.46
C ALA A 279 3.42 -18.76 -14.02
N ASP A 280 2.11 -18.83 -13.83
CA ASP A 280 1.47 -18.99 -12.52
C ASP A 280 1.92 -20.30 -11.85
N GLN A 281 2.05 -21.39 -12.61
CA GLN A 281 2.55 -22.68 -12.12
C GLN A 281 4.04 -22.58 -11.73
N ALA A 282 4.87 -21.95 -12.55
CA ALA A 282 6.29 -21.76 -12.25
C ALA A 282 6.50 -20.92 -10.98
N HIS A 283 5.68 -19.89 -10.78
CA HIS A 283 5.80 -18.99 -9.62
C HIS A 283 5.13 -19.54 -8.35
N ALA A 284 4.27 -20.57 -8.45
CA ALA A 284 3.58 -21.16 -7.31
C ALA A 284 4.53 -21.69 -6.23
N ARG A 285 5.72 -22.17 -6.61
CA ARG A 285 6.74 -22.70 -5.70
C ARG A 285 7.31 -21.67 -4.73
N PHE A 286 7.24 -20.37 -5.08
CA PHE A 286 7.73 -19.29 -4.22
C PHE A 286 6.69 -18.82 -3.21
N LYS A 287 5.42 -19.17 -3.40
CA LYS A 287 4.32 -18.69 -2.55
C LYS A 287 4.47 -19.18 -1.11
N ASP A 288 4.23 -18.26 -0.18
CA ASP A 288 4.03 -18.57 1.23
C ASP A 288 2.54 -18.43 1.58
N LYS A 289 2.04 -19.26 2.49
CA LYS A 289 0.60 -19.32 2.85
C LYS A 289 0.16 -18.14 3.74
N SER A 290 1.10 -17.51 4.42
CA SER A 290 0.86 -16.49 5.45
C SER A 290 1.42 -15.12 5.08
N SER A 291 2.29 -15.04 4.05
CA SER A 291 3.02 -13.82 3.76
C SER A 291 3.51 -13.74 2.32
N ASP A 292 3.08 -12.72 1.59
CA ASP A 292 3.64 -12.39 0.28
C ASP A 292 5.10 -11.88 0.40
N PHE A 293 5.48 -11.31 1.55
CA PHE A 293 6.86 -10.87 1.80
C PHE A 293 7.82 -12.06 1.96
N MET A 294 7.39 -13.12 2.62
CA MET A 294 8.18 -14.36 2.68
C MET A 294 8.30 -15.00 1.30
N ALA A 295 7.29 -14.87 0.45
CA ALA A 295 7.38 -15.31 -0.95
C ALA A 295 8.46 -14.54 -1.74
N MET A 296 8.68 -13.25 -1.45
CA MET A 296 9.79 -12.47 -2.04
C MET A 296 11.15 -13.04 -1.60
N LEU A 297 11.30 -13.41 -0.34
CA LEU A 297 12.53 -14.03 0.17
C LEU A 297 12.78 -15.42 -0.45
N ASN A 298 11.74 -16.23 -0.60
CA ASN A 298 11.85 -17.52 -1.29
C ASN A 298 12.31 -17.36 -2.74
N LEU A 299 11.81 -16.35 -3.43
CA LEU A 299 12.23 -16.02 -4.78
C LEU A 299 13.67 -15.50 -4.81
N TRP A 300 14.08 -14.67 -3.85
CA TRP A 300 15.45 -14.19 -3.72
C TRP A 300 16.44 -15.34 -3.55
N ASP A 301 16.17 -16.27 -2.65
CA ASP A 301 17.03 -17.43 -2.41
C ASP A 301 17.23 -18.25 -3.68
N PHE A 302 16.14 -18.55 -4.37
CA PHE A 302 16.18 -19.26 -5.64
C PHE A 302 17.05 -18.53 -6.69
N VAL A 303 16.91 -17.22 -6.79
CA VAL A 303 17.67 -16.43 -7.78
C VAL A 303 19.13 -16.32 -7.39
N GLN A 304 19.44 -16.21 -6.09
CA GLN A 304 20.83 -16.22 -5.59
C GLN A 304 21.50 -17.56 -5.84
N GLU A 305 20.87 -18.65 -5.45
CA GLU A 305 21.38 -20.01 -5.68
C GLU A 305 21.64 -20.26 -7.17
N ALA A 306 20.68 -19.94 -8.03
CA ALA A 306 20.83 -20.09 -9.47
C ALA A 306 21.98 -19.24 -10.04
N ARG A 307 22.24 -18.04 -9.48
CA ARG A 307 23.32 -17.17 -9.89
C ARG A 307 24.69 -17.72 -9.48
N ASP A 308 24.78 -18.31 -8.29
CA ASP A 308 26.04 -18.81 -7.75
C ASP A 308 26.43 -20.15 -8.39
N GLU A 309 25.47 -20.95 -8.83
CA GLU A 309 25.69 -22.26 -9.47
C GLU A 309 25.90 -22.20 -10.99
N MET A 310 25.49 -21.12 -11.66
CA MET A 310 25.40 -21.08 -13.13
C MET A 310 26.30 -20.00 -13.74
N SER A 311 26.79 -20.26 -14.97
CA SER A 311 27.38 -19.21 -15.79
C SER A 311 26.35 -18.15 -16.19
N GLY A 312 26.78 -16.92 -16.48
CA GLY A 312 25.88 -15.81 -16.80
C GLY A 312 24.89 -16.10 -17.93
N ASN A 313 25.30 -16.86 -18.96
CA ASN A 313 24.40 -17.26 -20.04
C ASN A 313 23.37 -18.33 -19.60
N ALA A 314 23.81 -19.31 -18.80
CA ALA A 314 22.93 -20.33 -18.25
C ALA A 314 21.92 -19.70 -17.29
N PHE A 315 22.36 -18.80 -16.41
CA PHE A 315 21.51 -18.04 -15.52
C PHE A 315 20.43 -17.25 -16.27
N ARG A 316 20.80 -16.48 -17.31
CA ARG A 316 19.82 -15.76 -18.14
C ARG A 316 18.78 -16.68 -18.78
N LYS A 317 19.21 -17.84 -19.32
CA LYS A 317 18.31 -18.83 -19.91
C LYS A 317 17.37 -19.42 -18.85
N ARG A 318 17.88 -19.70 -17.65
CA ARG A 318 17.10 -20.21 -16.52
C ARG A 318 16.03 -19.21 -16.09
N MET A 319 16.38 -17.94 -15.88
CA MET A 319 15.42 -16.89 -15.51
C MET A 319 14.28 -16.79 -16.52
N LYS A 320 14.62 -16.81 -17.82
CA LYS A 320 13.61 -16.79 -18.88
C LYS A 320 12.68 -18.02 -18.87
N ALA A 321 13.23 -19.22 -18.61
CA ALA A 321 12.44 -20.45 -18.52
C ALA A 321 11.47 -20.44 -17.32
N ASP A 322 11.85 -19.78 -16.25
CA ASP A 322 11.02 -19.62 -15.05
C ASP A 322 10.13 -18.37 -15.07
N PHE A 323 9.99 -17.70 -16.24
CA PHE A 323 9.22 -16.46 -16.39
C PHE A 323 9.67 -15.35 -15.44
N LEU A 324 10.98 -15.16 -15.30
CA LEU A 324 11.61 -14.12 -14.49
C LEU A 324 12.37 -13.14 -15.37
N HIS A 325 12.18 -11.84 -15.11
CA HIS A 325 12.78 -10.76 -15.90
C HIS A 325 14.22 -10.51 -15.47
N TYR A 326 15.18 -10.95 -16.26
CA TYR A 326 16.60 -10.89 -15.93
C TYR A 326 17.12 -9.48 -15.56
N MET A 327 16.69 -8.43 -16.29
CA MET A 327 17.17 -7.08 -16.00
C MET A 327 16.62 -6.53 -14.68
N ARG A 328 15.35 -6.83 -14.34
CA ARG A 328 14.78 -6.46 -13.04
C ARG A 328 15.43 -7.22 -11.88
N ILE A 329 15.85 -8.46 -12.10
CA ILE A 329 16.64 -9.22 -11.12
C ILE A 329 17.99 -8.54 -10.88
N ARG A 330 18.67 -8.05 -11.93
CA ARG A 330 19.90 -7.28 -11.76
C ARG A 330 19.66 -5.99 -10.99
N GLU A 331 18.60 -5.26 -11.30
CA GLU A 331 18.18 -4.07 -10.57
C GLU A 331 17.94 -4.39 -9.09
N TRP A 332 17.28 -5.52 -8.79
CA TRP A 332 17.08 -6.00 -7.43
C TRP A 332 18.40 -6.21 -6.68
N PHE A 333 19.35 -6.93 -7.29
CA PHE A 333 20.67 -7.12 -6.71
C PHE A 333 21.41 -5.79 -6.48
N ASP A 334 21.34 -4.89 -7.44
CA ASP A 334 22.04 -3.60 -7.36
C ASP A 334 21.43 -2.73 -6.25
N LEU A 335 20.11 -2.71 -6.09
CA LEU A 335 19.44 -1.97 -5.03
C LEU A 335 19.74 -2.53 -3.64
N VAL A 336 19.72 -3.86 -3.47
CA VAL A 336 20.13 -4.49 -2.19
C VAL A 336 21.56 -4.11 -1.83
N ARG A 337 22.47 -4.08 -2.82
CA ARG A 337 23.87 -3.65 -2.61
C ARG A 337 23.94 -2.18 -2.17
N GLN A 338 23.22 -1.29 -2.85
CA GLN A 338 23.15 0.13 -2.49
C GLN A 338 22.61 0.33 -1.06
N LEU A 339 21.54 -0.37 -0.69
CA LEU A 339 20.98 -0.32 0.68
C LEU A 339 22.00 -0.83 1.72
N ARG A 340 22.76 -1.87 1.40
CA ARG A 340 23.84 -2.38 2.26
C ARG A 340 24.96 -1.35 2.44
N ASP A 341 25.33 -0.63 1.40
CA ASP A 341 26.34 0.44 1.47
C ASP A 341 25.86 1.63 2.32
N VAL A 342 24.60 2.03 2.17
CA VAL A 342 23.98 3.05 3.03
C VAL A 342 23.94 2.60 4.49
N ALA A 343 23.59 1.35 4.76
CA ALA A 343 23.59 0.78 6.10
C ALA A 343 24.98 0.85 6.76
N LYS A 344 26.03 0.51 6.02
CA LYS A 344 27.42 0.66 6.50
C LYS A 344 27.76 2.11 6.85
N GLN A 345 27.32 3.09 6.04
CA GLN A 345 27.52 4.52 6.32
C GLN A 345 26.75 4.98 7.57
N LEU A 346 25.64 4.30 7.92
CA LEU A 346 24.89 4.51 9.14
C LEU A 346 25.49 3.77 10.35
N GLY A 347 26.55 2.97 10.16
CA GLY A 347 27.16 2.14 11.20
C GLY A 347 26.36 0.86 11.51
N TRP A 348 25.50 0.43 10.58
CA TRP A 348 24.67 -0.78 10.72
C TRP A 348 25.35 -1.98 10.12
N THR A 349 25.07 -3.17 10.66
CA THR A 349 25.61 -4.44 10.18
C THR A 349 24.48 -5.29 9.62
N ALA A 350 24.47 -5.50 8.31
CA ALA A 350 23.54 -6.39 7.63
C ALA A 350 24.21 -7.76 7.44
N GLN A 351 24.03 -8.67 8.39
CA GLN A 351 24.47 -10.07 8.27
C GLN A 351 23.34 -10.91 7.68
N GLU A 352 23.70 -11.84 6.80
CA GLU A 352 22.77 -12.88 6.36
C GLU A 352 22.56 -13.85 7.53
N SER A 353 21.31 -14.04 7.92
CA SER A 353 20.98 -14.98 8.98
C SER A 353 20.81 -16.39 8.38
N THR A 354 21.39 -17.39 9.02
CA THR A 354 21.17 -18.81 8.68
C THR A 354 19.77 -19.27 9.05
N GLU A 355 19.12 -18.58 9.99
CA GLU A 355 17.76 -18.86 10.44
C GLU A 355 16.92 -17.59 10.39
N ARG A 356 15.89 -17.58 9.54
CA ARG A 356 14.95 -16.47 9.40
C ARG A 356 13.94 -16.47 10.52
N ARG A 357 13.87 -15.36 11.24
CA ARG A 357 12.85 -15.10 12.26
C ARG A 357 11.69 -14.32 11.63
N ALA A 358 10.70 -15.06 11.13
CA ALA A 358 9.56 -14.49 10.39
C ALA A 358 8.84 -13.38 11.17
N ASP A 359 8.65 -13.55 12.47
CA ASP A 359 7.97 -12.55 13.33
C ASP A 359 8.75 -11.25 13.41
N ASP A 360 10.08 -11.29 13.55
CA ASP A 360 10.92 -10.09 13.57
C ASP A 360 10.92 -9.36 12.23
N ILE A 361 10.92 -10.11 11.12
CA ILE A 361 10.78 -9.56 9.77
C ILE A 361 9.43 -8.86 9.64
N HIS A 362 8.34 -9.53 9.99
CA HIS A 362 6.99 -8.97 9.88
C HIS A 362 6.78 -7.78 10.81
N MET A 363 7.28 -7.80 12.04
CA MET A 363 7.24 -6.63 12.94
C MET A 363 8.03 -5.45 12.36
N SER A 364 9.19 -5.71 11.74
CA SER A 364 9.97 -4.66 11.10
C SER A 364 9.20 -4.03 9.94
N LEU A 365 8.58 -4.84 9.08
CA LEU A 365 7.72 -4.35 7.99
C LEU A 365 6.50 -3.58 8.51
N LEU A 366 5.84 -4.10 9.55
CA LEU A 366 4.68 -3.47 10.17
C LEU A 366 4.99 -2.07 10.70
N SER A 367 6.22 -1.80 11.15
CA SER A 367 6.63 -0.47 11.62
C SER A 367 6.47 0.64 10.58
N GLY A 368 6.52 0.30 9.29
CA GLY A 368 6.26 1.20 8.17
C GLY A 368 4.82 1.11 7.62
N LEU A 369 3.99 0.19 8.11
CA LEU A 369 2.68 -0.14 7.55
C LEU A 369 1.52 -0.01 8.54
N LEU A 370 1.69 0.72 9.63
CA LEU A 370 0.69 0.86 10.69
C LEU A 370 -0.65 1.41 10.22
N SER A 371 -0.66 2.24 9.20
CA SER A 371 -1.90 2.74 8.57
C SER A 371 -2.49 1.81 7.50
N ASN A 372 -1.79 0.74 7.15
CA ASN A 372 -2.20 -0.24 6.13
C ASN A 372 -2.57 -1.61 6.73
N ILE A 373 -3.00 -1.62 7.98
CA ILE A 373 -3.53 -2.84 8.62
C ILE A 373 -5.03 -2.99 8.35
N GLY A 374 -5.52 -4.21 8.46
CA GLY A 374 -6.94 -4.51 8.39
C GLY A 374 -7.34 -5.68 9.26
N ALA A 375 -8.55 -5.59 9.81
CA ALA A 375 -9.24 -6.67 10.50
C ALA A 375 -10.33 -7.23 9.59
N ARG A 376 -10.45 -8.56 9.50
CA ARG A 376 -11.46 -9.20 8.67
C ARG A 376 -12.86 -8.92 9.20
N ASP A 377 -13.80 -8.59 8.32
CA ASP A 377 -15.20 -8.33 8.66
C ASP A 377 -15.97 -9.66 8.80
N GLY A 378 -15.94 -10.22 9.99
CA GLY A 378 -16.57 -11.51 10.29
C GLY A 378 -16.05 -12.64 9.40
N ASN A 379 -16.98 -13.37 8.77
CA ASN A 379 -16.65 -14.48 7.85
C ASN A 379 -16.51 -14.02 6.38
N SER A 380 -16.59 -12.73 6.10
CA SER A 380 -16.45 -12.19 4.75
C SER A 380 -14.98 -12.26 4.29
N LYS A 381 -14.75 -11.98 3.00
CA LYS A 381 -13.40 -11.78 2.47
C LYS A 381 -12.93 -10.33 2.55
N GLU A 382 -13.80 -9.42 2.99
CA GLU A 382 -13.50 -8.01 3.17
C GLU A 382 -12.77 -7.75 4.49
N PHE A 383 -11.90 -6.75 4.44
CA PHE A 383 -11.19 -6.22 5.60
C PHE A 383 -11.63 -4.78 5.88
N ILE A 384 -11.74 -4.46 7.15
CA ILE A 384 -11.94 -3.10 7.64
C ILE A 384 -10.58 -2.56 8.02
N GLY A 385 -10.12 -1.58 7.27
CA GLY A 385 -8.85 -0.89 7.48
C GLY A 385 -9.00 0.46 8.17
N ALA A 386 -7.91 1.21 8.17
CA ALA A 386 -7.85 2.56 8.73
C ALA A 386 -8.97 3.46 8.19
N ARG A 387 -9.57 4.28 9.06
CA ARG A 387 -10.65 5.24 8.72
C ARG A 387 -11.89 4.57 8.11
N ASN A 388 -12.16 3.33 8.52
CA ASN A 388 -13.28 2.52 8.03
C ASN A 388 -13.23 2.27 6.50
N THR A 389 -12.05 2.26 5.91
CA THR A 389 -11.88 1.83 4.52
C THR A 389 -12.12 0.33 4.41
N ARG A 390 -12.78 -0.10 3.33
CA ARG A 390 -13.02 -1.53 3.06
C ARG A 390 -12.20 -1.97 1.86
N PHE A 391 -11.51 -3.08 2.00
CA PHE A 391 -10.66 -3.60 0.94
C PHE A 391 -10.65 -5.13 0.89
N LEU A 392 -10.18 -5.66 -0.22
CA LEU A 392 -10.00 -7.07 -0.48
C LEU A 392 -8.52 -7.38 -0.74
N ILE A 393 -8.10 -8.59 -0.43
CA ILE A 393 -6.77 -9.07 -0.82
C ILE A 393 -6.75 -9.27 -2.35
N PHE A 394 -5.69 -8.78 -2.99
CA PHE A 394 -5.50 -8.97 -4.44
C PHE A 394 -5.45 -10.46 -4.80
N PRO A 395 -6.14 -10.93 -5.85
CA PRO A 395 -6.29 -12.35 -6.16
C PRO A 395 -4.98 -13.11 -6.42
N GLY A 396 -3.89 -12.40 -6.75
CA GLY A 396 -2.56 -12.98 -6.95
C GLY A 396 -1.89 -13.49 -5.68
N SER A 397 -2.30 -12.98 -4.52
CA SER A 397 -1.77 -13.41 -3.22
C SER A 397 -2.27 -14.81 -2.84
N ALA A 398 -1.39 -15.59 -2.18
CA ALA A 398 -1.78 -16.88 -1.61
C ALA A 398 -2.84 -16.74 -0.51
N LEU A 399 -2.83 -15.61 0.22
CA LEU A 399 -3.76 -15.32 1.31
C LEU A 399 -5.19 -15.03 0.82
N ALA A 400 -5.41 -14.70 -0.45
CA ALA A 400 -6.73 -14.41 -0.99
C ALA A 400 -7.71 -15.61 -0.92
N LYS A 401 -7.19 -16.84 -0.96
CA LYS A 401 -8.00 -18.08 -0.86
C LYS A 401 -8.44 -18.36 0.59
N LYS A 402 -7.58 -18.09 1.56
CA LYS A 402 -7.82 -18.28 2.99
C LYS A 402 -7.38 -17.03 3.76
N PRO A 403 -8.22 -15.97 3.77
CA PRO A 403 -7.87 -14.71 4.41
C PRO A 403 -7.63 -14.88 5.92
N PRO A 404 -6.59 -14.23 6.49
CA PRO A 404 -6.35 -14.23 7.94
C PRO A 404 -7.35 -13.31 8.65
N GLU A 405 -7.37 -13.32 9.99
CA GLU A 405 -8.19 -12.40 10.78
C GLU A 405 -7.64 -10.97 10.76
N PHE A 406 -6.31 -10.84 10.85
CA PHE A 406 -5.61 -9.57 10.76
C PHE A 406 -4.51 -9.64 9.71
N LEU A 407 -4.34 -8.56 8.97
CA LEU A 407 -3.26 -8.44 8.00
C LEU A 407 -2.66 -7.05 7.98
N MET A 408 -1.45 -6.97 7.42
CA MET A 408 -0.84 -5.75 6.91
C MET A 408 -0.69 -5.84 5.39
N ALA A 409 -0.74 -4.70 4.70
CA ALA A 409 -0.54 -4.59 3.27
C ALA A 409 0.57 -3.57 2.96
N ALA A 410 1.46 -3.89 2.03
CA ALA A 410 2.44 -2.94 1.55
C ALA A 410 1.75 -1.75 0.86
N GLU A 411 0.71 -2.03 0.09
CA GLU A 411 0.01 -1.05 -0.71
C GLU A 411 -1.50 -1.30 -0.71
N LEU A 412 -2.26 -0.21 -0.62
CA LEU A 412 -3.70 -0.18 -0.88
C LEU A 412 -3.94 0.60 -2.16
N VAL A 413 -4.44 -0.06 -3.20
CA VAL A 413 -4.66 0.54 -4.52
C VAL A 413 -6.13 0.46 -4.91
N GLU A 414 -6.72 1.61 -5.20
CA GLU A 414 -8.09 1.70 -5.71
C GLU A 414 -8.09 1.70 -7.24
N THR A 415 -8.78 0.72 -7.81
CA THR A 415 -9.10 0.65 -9.24
C THR A 415 -10.63 0.62 -9.38
N SER A 416 -11.25 -0.48 -9.80
CA SER A 416 -12.69 -0.71 -9.65
C SER A 416 -13.10 -1.00 -8.20
N ARG A 417 -12.16 -1.49 -7.40
CA ARG A 417 -12.27 -1.76 -5.95
C ARG A 417 -10.95 -1.40 -5.30
N LEU A 418 -10.95 -1.33 -3.95
CA LEU A 418 -9.75 -1.16 -3.17
C LEU A 418 -9.10 -2.53 -2.92
N TRP A 419 -7.86 -2.69 -3.38
CA TRP A 419 -7.09 -3.92 -3.29
C TRP A 419 -5.89 -3.75 -2.37
N ALA A 420 -5.68 -4.71 -1.47
CA ALA A 420 -4.46 -4.87 -0.71
C ALA A 420 -3.48 -5.74 -1.50
N ARG A 421 -2.29 -5.21 -1.73
CA ARG A 421 -1.19 -5.90 -2.42
C ARG A 421 -0.05 -6.14 -1.47
N ASP A 422 0.66 -7.25 -1.70
CA ASP A 422 1.77 -7.71 -0.88
C ASP A 422 1.39 -7.71 0.59
N VAL A 423 0.63 -8.73 0.97
CA VAL A 423 0.00 -8.84 2.29
C VAL A 423 0.65 -9.91 3.14
N ALA A 424 0.60 -9.73 4.44
CA ALA A 424 0.95 -10.77 5.42
C ALA A 424 -0.04 -10.78 6.57
N ALA A 425 -0.28 -11.98 7.13
CA ALA A 425 -0.97 -12.14 8.39
C ALA A 425 -0.14 -11.50 9.53
N ILE A 426 -0.80 -10.84 10.47
CA ILE A 426 -0.15 -10.22 11.64
C ILE A 426 -0.82 -10.64 12.94
N ASP A 427 -0.05 -10.60 14.03
CA ASP A 427 -0.58 -10.66 15.38
C ASP A 427 -0.94 -9.24 15.85
N PRO A 428 -2.17 -8.98 16.32
CA PRO A 428 -2.55 -7.69 16.91
C PRO A 428 -1.62 -7.21 18.03
N ALA A 429 -0.97 -8.11 18.76
CA ALA A 429 -0.01 -7.76 19.80
C ALA A 429 1.22 -7.02 19.25
N TRP A 430 1.60 -7.26 18.01
CA TRP A 430 2.68 -6.51 17.35
C TRP A 430 2.29 -5.05 17.12
N VAL A 431 1.02 -4.82 16.75
CA VAL A 431 0.47 -3.47 16.58
C VAL A 431 0.49 -2.71 17.90
N GLU A 432 0.12 -3.35 19.02
CA GLU A 432 0.18 -2.72 20.33
C GLU A 432 1.60 -2.30 20.72
N LYS A 433 2.59 -3.15 20.40
CA LYS A 433 3.99 -2.87 20.70
C LYS A 433 4.53 -1.69 19.89
N LEU A 434 4.27 -1.68 18.58
CA LEU A 434 4.83 -0.69 17.64
C LEU A 434 4.06 0.64 17.66
N ALA A 435 2.74 0.59 17.86
CA ALA A 435 1.85 1.74 17.79
C ALA A 435 1.45 2.29 19.17
N LYS A 436 2.20 1.99 20.24
CA LYS A 436 1.84 2.34 21.62
C LYS A 436 1.36 3.78 21.79
N ASN A 437 2.00 4.74 21.10
CA ASN A 437 1.68 6.16 21.21
C ASN A 437 0.57 6.60 20.23
N LEU A 438 0.09 5.72 19.35
CA LEU A 438 -0.91 6.00 18.33
C LEU A 438 -2.27 5.36 18.66
N LEU A 439 -2.28 4.38 19.57
CA LEU A 439 -3.48 3.67 19.97
C LEU A 439 -4.43 4.59 20.74
N LYS A 440 -5.71 4.50 20.42
CA LYS A 440 -6.79 5.08 21.22
C LYS A 440 -7.37 3.98 22.10
N HIS A 441 -7.40 4.25 23.41
CA HIS A 441 -7.98 3.36 24.41
C HIS A 441 -9.32 3.90 24.86
N ASN A 442 -10.34 3.05 24.83
CA ASN A 442 -11.65 3.29 25.40
C ASN A 442 -11.86 2.29 26.54
N TYR A 443 -12.43 2.75 27.63
CA TYR A 443 -12.69 1.95 28.81
C TYR A 443 -14.18 1.95 29.11
N SER A 444 -14.76 0.77 29.36
CA SER A 444 -16.17 0.59 29.69
C SER A 444 -16.36 -0.43 30.80
N ASP A 445 -17.55 -0.41 31.39
CA ASP A 445 -18.04 -1.40 32.35
C ASP A 445 -17.09 -1.61 33.55
N PRO A 446 -16.81 -0.57 34.34
CA PRO A 446 -16.09 -0.75 35.58
C PRO A 446 -16.83 -1.71 36.51
N THR A 447 -16.17 -2.77 36.92
CA THR A 447 -16.74 -3.82 37.76
C THR A 447 -15.81 -4.23 38.89
N TRP A 448 -16.37 -4.71 39.99
CA TRP A 448 -15.61 -5.28 41.08
C TRP A 448 -15.26 -6.74 40.77
N SER A 449 -14.00 -7.11 40.93
CA SER A 449 -13.53 -8.50 40.78
C SER A 449 -13.10 -9.08 42.11
N ARG A 450 -13.99 -9.84 42.76
CA ARG A 450 -13.69 -10.55 44.02
C ARG A 450 -12.42 -11.41 43.92
N LYS A 451 -12.25 -12.12 42.78
CA LYS A 451 -11.07 -12.98 42.55
C LYS A 451 -9.76 -12.19 42.53
N ARG A 452 -9.78 -10.96 42.02
CA ARG A 452 -8.60 -10.09 41.97
C ARG A 452 -8.49 -9.16 43.18
N GLY A 453 -9.53 -9.05 43.99
CA GLY A 453 -9.62 -8.10 45.09
C GLY A 453 -9.46 -6.65 44.63
N SER A 454 -9.89 -6.32 43.45
CA SER A 454 -9.73 -5.00 42.83
C SER A 454 -10.78 -4.68 41.80
N ALA A 455 -11.05 -3.40 41.61
CA ALA A 455 -11.88 -2.93 40.51
C ALA A 455 -11.15 -3.16 39.17
N VAL A 456 -11.89 -3.62 38.18
CA VAL A 456 -11.45 -3.87 36.81
C VAL A 456 -12.33 -3.16 35.83
N VAL A 457 -11.79 -2.91 34.62
CA VAL A 457 -12.52 -2.25 33.54
C VAL A 457 -12.20 -2.94 32.23
N THR A 458 -13.13 -2.95 31.31
CA THR A 458 -12.92 -3.47 29.95
C THR A 458 -12.23 -2.42 29.10
N GLN A 459 -11.05 -2.77 28.56
CA GLN A 459 -10.29 -1.94 27.64
C GLN A 459 -10.55 -2.40 26.20
N ARG A 460 -10.90 -1.44 25.35
CA ARG A 460 -10.89 -1.58 23.89
C ARG A 460 -9.86 -0.65 23.31
N SER A 461 -9.00 -1.17 22.42
CA SER A 461 -7.95 -0.37 21.79
C SER A 461 -8.10 -0.38 20.27
N THR A 462 -7.99 0.79 19.68
CA THR A 462 -8.10 0.96 18.22
C THR A 462 -6.91 1.73 17.66
N LEU A 463 -6.47 1.35 16.46
CA LEU A 463 -5.52 2.10 15.65
C LEU A 463 -6.22 2.61 14.39
N TYR A 464 -6.35 3.92 14.24
CA TYR A 464 -7.07 4.57 13.13
C TYR A 464 -8.48 4.03 12.88
N GLY A 465 -9.15 3.55 13.94
CA GLY A 465 -10.48 2.94 13.87
C GLY A 465 -10.50 1.42 13.73
N VAL A 466 -9.37 0.79 13.40
CA VAL A 466 -9.25 -0.67 13.41
C VAL A 466 -9.16 -1.18 14.85
N THR A 467 -10.05 -2.06 15.24
CA THR A 467 -10.03 -2.66 16.58
C THR A 467 -8.89 -3.66 16.69
N VAL A 468 -7.88 -3.32 17.49
CA VAL A 468 -6.71 -4.17 17.78
C VAL A 468 -6.94 -5.05 19.00
N VAL A 469 -7.59 -4.47 20.03
CA VAL A 469 -8.03 -5.18 21.22
C VAL A 469 -9.52 -4.92 21.38
N ALA A 470 -10.33 -5.97 21.36
CA ALA A 470 -11.77 -5.84 21.50
C ALA A 470 -12.18 -5.71 22.97
N ASP A 471 -11.79 -6.68 23.79
CA ASP A 471 -12.21 -6.81 25.18
C ASP A 471 -11.05 -7.33 26.05
N ARG A 472 -10.38 -6.43 26.74
CA ARG A 472 -9.31 -6.80 27.69
C ARG A 472 -9.67 -6.29 29.07
N THR A 473 -9.71 -7.18 30.04
CA THR A 473 -9.89 -6.77 31.45
C THR A 473 -8.58 -6.24 32.00
N VAL A 474 -8.56 -4.96 32.38
CA VAL A 474 -7.40 -4.29 32.99
C VAL A 474 -7.75 -3.74 34.37
N PRO A 475 -6.74 -3.55 35.26
CA PRO A 475 -6.96 -2.94 36.57
C PRO A 475 -7.46 -1.50 36.45
N TYR A 476 -8.61 -1.18 37.06
CA TYR A 476 -9.24 0.13 36.93
C TYR A 476 -8.44 1.27 37.57
N HIS A 477 -7.66 0.97 38.61
CA HIS A 477 -6.78 1.96 39.24
C HIS A 477 -5.72 2.60 38.32
N ARG A 478 -5.42 1.96 37.19
CA ARG A 478 -4.51 2.50 36.16
C ARG A 478 -5.19 3.52 35.25
N VAL A 479 -6.51 3.52 35.24
CA VAL A 479 -7.36 4.39 34.40
C VAL A 479 -7.93 5.53 35.22
N ASP A 480 -8.60 5.19 36.32
CA ASP A 480 -9.17 6.12 37.28
C ASP A 480 -8.90 5.63 38.70
N PRO A 481 -7.80 6.13 39.34
CA PRO A 481 -7.43 5.74 40.70
C PRO A 481 -8.49 6.10 41.73
N VAL A 482 -9.23 7.22 41.54
CA VAL A 482 -10.22 7.72 42.49
C VAL A 482 -11.45 6.83 42.50
N ALA A 483 -12.02 6.60 41.31
CA ALA A 483 -13.17 5.73 41.18
C ALA A 483 -12.85 4.27 41.56
N ALA A 484 -11.67 3.78 41.23
CA ALA A 484 -11.24 2.44 41.61
C ALA A 484 -11.11 2.28 43.14
N ARG A 485 -10.64 3.33 43.83
CA ARG A 485 -10.57 3.36 45.30
C ARG A 485 -11.96 3.35 45.93
N ASP A 486 -12.89 4.14 45.37
CA ASP A 486 -14.27 4.18 45.85
C ASP A 486 -14.93 2.79 45.71
N MET A 487 -14.79 2.16 44.53
CA MET A 487 -15.27 0.80 44.33
C MET A 487 -14.62 -0.21 45.28
N PHE A 488 -13.32 -0.06 45.58
CA PHE A 488 -12.66 -0.93 46.53
C PHE A 488 -13.26 -0.76 47.95
N ILE A 489 -13.47 0.47 48.41
CA ILE A 489 -14.07 0.74 49.72
C ILE A 489 -15.47 0.15 49.81
N ARG A 490 -16.34 0.42 48.85
CA ARG A 490 -17.73 -0.06 48.85
C ARG A 490 -17.78 -1.58 48.79
N ASN A 491 -17.24 -2.18 47.73
CA ASN A 491 -17.40 -3.61 47.50
C ASN A 491 -16.57 -4.47 48.46
N SER A 492 -15.32 -4.09 48.81
CA SER A 492 -14.47 -4.92 49.65
C SER A 492 -14.68 -4.68 51.13
N LEU A 493 -14.71 -3.41 51.56
CA LEU A 493 -14.71 -3.08 52.97
C LEU A 493 -16.13 -2.96 53.55
N VAL A 494 -17.08 -2.39 52.77
CA VAL A 494 -18.46 -2.25 53.20
C VAL A 494 -19.27 -3.52 52.92
N ASP A 495 -19.35 -3.92 51.65
CA ASP A 495 -20.12 -5.12 51.25
C ASP A 495 -19.46 -6.44 51.68
N GLY A 496 -18.18 -6.41 52.06
CA GLY A 496 -17.43 -7.59 52.45
C GLY A 496 -17.15 -8.59 51.35
N ASP A 497 -17.28 -8.16 50.08
CA ASP A 497 -17.02 -9.01 48.89
C ASP A 497 -15.52 -9.03 48.54
N TRP A 498 -14.73 -9.49 49.48
CA TRP A 498 -13.28 -9.58 49.37
C TRP A 498 -12.75 -10.88 49.92
N THR A 499 -11.89 -11.55 49.20
CA THR A 499 -11.14 -12.72 49.70
C THR A 499 -9.75 -12.25 50.07
N THR A 500 -9.50 -12.16 51.39
CA THR A 500 -8.25 -11.63 51.89
C THR A 500 -7.83 -12.39 53.15
N HIS A 501 -6.55 -12.37 53.48
CA HIS A 501 -5.96 -12.90 54.70
C HIS A 501 -5.65 -11.81 55.75
N HIS A 502 -6.10 -10.57 55.52
CA HIS A 502 -5.85 -9.46 56.46
C HIS A 502 -6.72 -9.60 57.71
N ASN A 503 -6.08 -9.67 58.89
CA ASN A 503 -6.73 -9.87 60.18
C ASN A 503 -7.79 -8.78 60.47
N PHE A 504 -7.49 -7.51 60.14
CA PHE A 504 -8.43 -6.42 60.38
C PHE A 504 -9.78 -6.63 59.71
N PHE A 505 -9.76 -7.18 58.50
CA PHE A 505 -11.01 -7.44 57.73
C PHE A 505 -11.87 -8.49 58.41
N HIS A 506 -11.25 -9.57 58.89
CA HIS A 506 -11.95 -10.64 59.58
C HIS A 506 -12.45 -10.17 60.98
N ASP A 507 -11.67 -9.37 61.68
CA ASP A 507 -12.03 -8.79 62.98
C ASP A 507 -13.20 -7.80 62.84
N ASN A 508 -13.18 -6.94 61.79
CA ASN A 508 -14.28 -6.03 61.51
C ASN A 508 -15.57 -6.77 61.15
N LYS A 509 -15.46 -7.81 60.31
CA LYS A 509 -16.63 -8.66 59.95
C LYS A 509 -17.23 -9.35 61.16
N ARG A 510 -16.41 -9.85 62.10
CA ARG A 510 -16.86 -10.43 63.36
C ARG A 510 -17.58 -9.40 64.24
N LYS A 511 -16.96 -8.22 64.42
CA LYS A 511 -17.58 -7.12 65.22
C LYS A 511 -18.88 -6.64 64.65
N LEU A 512 -19.00 -6.56 63.30
CA LEU A 512 -20.22 -6.19 62.62
C LEU A 512 -21.34 -7.22 62.89
N ALA A 513 -20.99 -8.52 62.79
CA ALA A 513 -21.94 -9.60 63.11
C ALA A 513 -22.40 -9.58 64.57
N GLU A 514 -21.48 -9.35 65.51
CA GLU A 514 -21.82 -9.17 66.90
C GLU A 514 -22.75 -7.96 67.16
N ALA A 515 -22.45 -6.81 66.52
CA ALA A 515 -23.29 -5.61 66.61
C ALA A 515 -24.71 -5.85 66.03
N SER A 516 -24.82 -6.52 64.89
CA SER A 516 -26.11 -6.88 64.25
C SER A 516 -26.91 -7.82 65.16
N GLU A 517 -26.29 -8.79 65.82
CA GLU A 517 -26.92 -9.69 66.79
C GLU A 517 -27.46 -8.93 68.02
N TYR A 518 -26.72 -7.89 68.49
CA TYR A 518 -27.20 -7.03 69.55
C TYR A 518 -28.38 -6.17 69.14
N GLU A 519 -28.46 -5.65 67.91
CA GLU A 519 -29.58 -4.92 67.37
C GLU A 519 -30.85 -5.79 67.32
N GLU A 520 -30.73 -7.02 66.85
CA GLU A 520 -31.85 -7.98 66.84
C GLU A 520 -32.37 -8.26 68.23
N LYS A 521 -31.46 -8.55 69.18
CA LYS A 521 -31.80 -8.85 70.58
C LYS A 521 -32.40 -7.66 71.30
N ALA A 522 -31.89 -6.46 71.08
CA ALA A 522 -32.36 -5.24 71.73
C ALA A 522 -33.63 -4.62 71.06
N ARG A 523 -34.06 -5.12 69.89
CA ARG A 523 -35.11 -4.52 69.05
C ARG A 523 -34.89 -3.03 68.78
N ARG A 524 -33.63 -2.57 68.77
CA ARG A 524 -33.20 -1.20 68.49
C ARG A 524 -32.52 -1.16 67.15
N ARG A 525 -32.97 -0.26 66.27
CA ARG A 525 -32.27 0.02 65.01
C ARG A 525 -31.33 1.19 65.18
N GLY A 526 -30.14 1.17 64.57
CA GLY A 526 -29.20 2.29 64.52
C GLY A 526 -27.94 2.11 65.36
N LEU A 527 -27.59 0.88 65.78
CA LEU A 527 -26.29 0.55 66.36
C LEU A 527 -25.26 0.25 65.25
N VAL A 528 -25.73 -0.26 64.13
CA VAL A 528 -24.95 -0.39 62.91
C VAL A 528 -25.34 0.77 62.01
N VAL A 529 -24.40 1.61 61.66
CA VAL A 529 -24.58 2.74 60.76
C VAL A 529 -24.87 2.17 59.39
N ASP A 530 -26.09 2.34 58.88
CA ASP A 530 -26.39 2.22 57.47
C ASP A 530 -25.60 3.30 56.73
N GLU A 531 -25.00 3.02 55.61
CA GLU A 531 -24.06 3.83 54.84
C GLU A 531 -24.44 5.31 54.69
#